data_679958d9accb50cad85eb5a2866ea44a
#
_entry.id   679958d9accb50cad85eb5a2866ea44a
#
_cell.length_a   1.000
_cell.length_b   1.000
_cell.length_c   1.000
_cell.angle_alpha   90.00
_cell.angle_beta   90.00
_cell.angle_gamma   90.00
#
_symmetry.space_group_name_H-M   'P 1'
#
loop_
_entity.id
_entity.type
_entity.pdbx_description
1 polymer ?
#
loop_
_entity_poly.entity_id
_entity_poly.type
_entity_poly.pdbx_seq_one_letter_code
_entity_poly.pdbx_strand_id
1 'polypeptide(L)'
;MLEPRQPGSLGELFRVFNRLALQGFGGVLAVVQRELVEKKRWMTREEFVEEWAVAQIMPGPNVVNLALMIGDRYFGLRGALVAVAGMLAVPLLVVLGLALVYAQFADNPQVAGALRGMGAVAAGLITATGLKLMSALQKHPLGLALCALLGALAFVAIALSKLPLAWVLFGLGGVACVLTYRKLQ
;
A
#
# COMPACT_ATOMS: atom_id res chain seq x y z
N MET A 1 17.36 11.67 26.05
CA MET A 1 16.72 11.41 24.76
C MET A 1 17.29 12.40 23.76
N LEU A 2 17.77 11.96 22.61
CA LEU A 2 18.30 12.88 21.60
C LEU A 2 17.08 13.52 20.90
N GLU A 3 17.06 14.85 20.79
CA GLU A 3 15.99 15.57 20.12
C GLU A 3 15.86 15.14 18.65
N PRO A 4 14.62 15.05 18.12
CA PRO A 4 14.38 14.74 16.72
C PRO A 4 15.08 15.78 15.83
N ARG A 5 15.77 15.31 14.80
CA ARG A 5 16.37 16.18 13.78
C ARG A 5 15.32 16.58 12.76
N GLN A 6 15.47 17.75 12.18
CA GLN A 6 14.63 18.16 11.04
C GLN A 6 15.36 17.91 9.72
N PRO A 7 14.64 17.67 8.61
CA PRO A 7 15.26 17.65 7.29
C PRO A 7 15.95 18.98 7.01
N GLY A 8 17.23 18.95 6.62
CA GLY A 8 18.01 20.16 6.39
C GLY A 8 17.63 20.92 5.11
N SER A 9 16.94 20.28 4.16
CA SER A 9 16.55 20.90 2.91
C SER A 9 15.49 20.09 2.15
N LEU A 10 14.79 20.75 1.22
CA LEU A 10 13.87 20.09 0.28
C LEU A 10 14.56 18.99 -0.55
N GLY A 11 15.85 19.20 -0.91
CA GLY A 11 16.62 18.20 -1.64
C GLY A 11 16.95 16.96 -0.82
N GLU A 12 17.11 17.09 0.49
CA GLU A 12 17.26 15.94 1.39
C GLU A 12 15.95 15.19 1.51
N LEU A 13 14.84 15.90 1.68
CA LEU A 13 13.50 15.33 1.72
C LEU A 13 13.21 14.49 0.46
N PHE A 14 13.44 15.07 -0.73
CA PHE A 14 13.29 14.39 -2.01
C PHE A 14 14.11 13.09 -2.06
N ARG A 15 15.42 13.16 -1.73
CA ARG A 15 16.32 12.00 -1.81
C ARG A 15 15.94 10.89 -0.84
N VAL A 16 15.48 11.22 0.36
CA VAL A 16 15.05 10.23 1.35
C VAL A 16 13.80 9.51 0.86
N PHE A 17 12.78 10.24 0.43
CA PHE A 17 11.55 9.61 -0.07
C PHE A 17 11.75 8.86 -1.38
N ASN A 18 12.63 9.33 -2.26
CA ASN A 18 13.00 8.60 -3.47
C ASN A 18 13.68 7.26 -3.15
N ARG A 19 14.59 7.25 -2.19
CA ARG A 19 15.23 6.01 -1.72
C ARG A 19 14.23 5.06 -1.08
N LEU A 20 13.29 5.58 -0.29
CA LEU A 20 12.20 4.79 0.31
C LEU A 20 11.32 4.14 -0.75
N ALA A 21 10.96 4.87 -1.80
CA ALA A 21 10.17 4.35 -2.92
C ALA A 21 10.84 3.16 -3.62
N LEU A 22 12.17 3.18 -3.74
CA LEU A 22 12.94 2.11 -4.38
C LEU A 22 13.20 0.90 -3.47
N GLN A 23 13.09 1.06 -2.16
CA GLN A 23 13.37 0.01 -1.16
C GLN A 23 12.11 -0.63 -0.57
N GLY A 24 10.92 -0.20 -0.98
CA GLY A 24 9.64 -0.62 -0.40
C GLY A 24 9.21 -2.07 -0.64
N PHE A 25 10.07 -2.91 -1.18
CA PHE A 25 9.79 -4.33 -1.42
C PHE A 25 9.93 -5.15 -0.12
N GLY A 26 8.87 -5.88 0.25
CA GLY A 26 8.91 -6.83 1.36
C GLY A 26 8.47 -6.32 2.73
N GLY A 27 7.97 -5.09 2.84
CA GLY A 27 7.48 -4.55 4.12
C GLY A 27 7.76 -3.06 4.26
N VAL A 28 7.03 -2.26 3.52
CA VAL A 28 7.22 -0.80 3.44
C VAL A 28 7.23 -0.14 4.82
N LEU A 29 6.36 -0.55 5.75
CA LEU A 29 6.28 0.01 7.09
C LEU A 29 7.61 -0.06 7.84
N ALA A 30 8.23 -1.23 7.87
CA ALA A 30 9.50 -1.42 8.58
C ALA A 30 10.64 -0.59 7.98
N VAL A 31 10.68 -0.49 6.64
CA VAL A 31 11.69 0.29 5.93
C VAL A 31 11.52 1.79 6.20
N VAL A 32 10.29 2.28 6.15
CA VAL A 32 9.97 3.70 6.41
C VAL A 32 10.27 4.07 7.86
N GLN A 33 9.83 3.24 8.82
CA GLN A 33 10.12 3.45 10.23
C GLN A 33 11.63 3.51 10.49
N ARG A 34 12.38 2.53 9.97
CA ARG A 34 13.84 2.49 10.12
C ARG A 34 14.51 3.73 9.54
N GLU A 35 14.09 4.17 8.36
CA GLU A 35 14.70 5.32 7.70
C GLU A 35 14.39 6.62 8.44
N LEU A 36 13.14 6.86 8.83
CA LEU A 36 12.70 8.12 9.42
C LEU A 36 13.05 8.24 10.92
N VAL A 37 12.90 7.13 11.67
CA VAL A 37 13.10 7.12 13.13
C VAL A 37 14.54 6.78 13.50
N GLU A 38 15.11 5.70 12.95
CA GLU A 38 16.43 5.22 13.39
C GLU A 38 17.58 5.93 12.68
N LYS A 39 17.52 6.07 11.34
CA LYS A 39 18.62 6.66 10.57
C LYS A 39 18.57 8.18 10.53
N LYS A 40 17.43 8.73 10.11
CA LYS A 40 17.29 10.18 9.95
C LYS A 40 16.92 10.88 11.26
N ARG A 41 16.24 10.17 12.15
CA ARG A 41 15.75 10.69 13.42
C ARG A 41 14.90 11.95 13.24
N TRP A 42 14.07 11.97 12.20
CA TRP A 42 13.18 13.07 11.93
C TRP A 42 11.96 13.08 12.85
N MET A 43 11.68 11.94 13.49
CA MET A 43 10.59 11.79 14.45
C MET A 43 10.90 10.69 15.47
N THR A 44 10.20 10.70 16.58
CA THR A 44 10.23 9.62 17.56
C THR A 44 9.44 8.41 17.05
N ARG A 45 9.54 7.28 17.74
CA ARG A 45 8.77 6.10 17.41
C ARG A 45 7.28 6.30 17.67
N GLU A 46 6.95 7.02 18.71
CA GLU A 46 5.59 7.39 19.10
C GLU A 46 4.95 8.29 18.05
N GLU A 47 5.64 9.37 17.65
CA GLU A 47 5.19 10.24 16.55
C GLU A 47 5.00 9.48 15.25
N PHE A 48 5.88 8.54 14.93
CA PHE A 48 5.75 7.72 13.73
C PHE A 48 4.48 6.88 13.74
N VAL A 49 4.12 6.28 14.90
CA VAL A 49 2.90 5.46 15.02
C VAL A 49 1.65 6.32 14.84
N GLU A 50 1.63 7.52 15.41
CA GLU A 50 0.53 8.48 15.26
C GLU A 50 0.36 8.92 13.81
N GLU A 51 1.43 9.40 13.17
CA GLU A 51 1.41 9.83 11.77
C GLU A 51 1.03 8.68 10.82
N TRP A 52 1.52 7.48 11.10
CA TRP A 52 1.16 6.29 10.34
C TRP A 52 -0.33 5.96 10.46
N ALA A 53 -0.90 6.05 11.66
CA ALA A 53 -2.33 5.81 11.86
C ALA A 53 -3.19 6.82 11.08
N VAL A 54 -2.79 8.10 11.08
CA VAL A 54 -3.48 9.13 10.28
C VAL A 54 -3.35 8.85 8.78
N ALA A 55 -2.14 8.48 8.32
CA ALA A 55 -1.92 8.16 6.91
C ALA A 55 -2.78 6.98 6.41
N GLN A 56 -3.17 6.05 7.29
CA GLN A 56 -4.05 4.93 6.94
C GLN A 56 -5.51 5.34 6.76
N ILE A 57 -5.97 6.42 7.39
CA ILE A 57 -7.34 6.91 7.28
C ILE A 57 -7.51 7.76 6.02
N MET A 58 -6.43 8.37 5.55
CA MET A 58 -6.46 9.21 4.35
C MET A 58 -6.64 8.36 3.09
N PRO A 59 -7.42 8.83 2.10
CA PRO A 59 -7.55 8.15 0.82
C PRO A 59 -6.23 8.17 0.06
N GLY A 60 -5.81 7.01 -0.49
CA GLY A 60 -4.58 6.87 -1.26
C GLY A 60 -3.56 5.92 -0.64
N PRO A 61 -2.38 5.77 -1.25
CA PRO A 61 -1.32 4.90 -0.72
C PRO A 61 -0.75 5.46 0.59
N ASN A 62 -0.78 4.68 1.65
CA ASN A 62 -0.40 5.11 3.01
C ASN A 62 0.99 5.76 3.08
N VAL A 63 1.97 5.23 2.34
CA VAL A 63 3.34 5.78 2.35
C VAL A 63 3.41 7.12 1.63
N VAL A 64 2.61 7.32 0.59
CA VAL A 64 2.52 8.61 -0.11
C VAL A 64 1.83 9.65 0.79
N ASN A 65 0.77 9.24 1.49
CA ASN A 65 0.09 10.08 2.47
C ASN A 65 1.07 10.51 3.59
N LEU A 66 1.83 9.55 4.13
CA LEU A 66 2.86 9.85 5.14
C LEU A 66 3.94 10.80 4.59
N ALA A 67 4.40 10.60 3.36
CA ALA A 67 5.38 11.48 2.73
C ALA A 67 4.85 12.91 2.59
N LEU A 68 3.59 13.05 2.18
CA LEU A 68 2.89 14.33 2.06
C LEU A 68 2.82 15.02 3.44
N MET A 69 2.38 14.31 4.48
CA MET A 69 2.24 14.84 5.84
C MET A 69 3.60 15.31 6.40
N ILE A 70 4.63 14.50 6.27
CA ILE A 70 5.99 14.84 6.73
C ILE A 70 6.53 16.03 5.94
N GLY A 71 6.33 16.05 4.63
CA GLY A 71 6.74 17.16 3.79
C GLY A 71 6.06 18.46 4.19
N ASP A 72 4.76 18.43 4.43
CA ASP A 72 3.97 19.58 4.88
C ASP A 72 4.40 20.07 6.26
N ARG A 73 4.61 19.16 7.21
CA ARG A 73 5.05 19.46 8.58
C ARG A 73 6.33 20.29 8.62
N TYR A 74 7.30 20.01 7.76
CA TYR A 74 8.61 20.67 7.81
C TYR A 74 8.76 21.86 6.86
N PHE A 75 8.13 21.83 5.69
CA PHE A 75 8.30 22.84 4.65
C PHE A 75 6.99 23.32 4.02
N GLY A 76 5.86 23.04 4.66
CA GLY A 76 4.53 23.38 4.15
C GLY A 76 4.25 22.71 2.79
N LEU A 77 3.37 23.31 2.02
CA LEU A 77 2.93 22.77 0.72
C LEU A 77 4.09 22.44 -0.24
N ARG A 78 5.16 23.23 -0.22
CA ARG A 78 6.36 22.96 -1.03
C ARG A 78 7.04 21.65 -0.61
N GLY A 79 7.13 21.41 0.70
CA GLY A 79 7.66 20.17 1.23
C GLY A 79 6.77 18.96 0.89
N ALA A 80 5.46 19.10 1.01
CA ALA A 80 4.50 18.07 0.62
C ALA A 80 4.67 17.65 -0.86
N LEU A 81 4.71 18.62 -1.76
CA LEU A 81 4.89 18.36 -3.20
C LEU A 81 6.25 17.71 -3.51
N VAL A 82 7.33 18.19 -2.86
CA VAL A 82 8.67 17.64 -3.06
C VAL A 82 8.79 16.22 -2.51
N ALA A 83 8.16 15.92 -1.37
CA ALA A 83 8.15 14.57 -0.79
C ALA A 83 7.39 13.58 -1.69
N VAL A 84 6.22 13.97 -2.20
CA VAL A 84 5.44 13.16 -3.15
C VAL A 84 6.19 13.01 -4.47
N ALA A 85 6.80 14.07 -5.00
CA ALA A 85 7.65 13.97 -6.18
C ALA A 85 8.83 13.01 -5.97
N GLY A 86 9.44 13.01 -4.78
CA GLY A 86 10.49 12.06 -4.41
C GLY A 86 9.98 10.61 -4.43
N MET A 87 8.77 10.35 -3.95
CA MET A 87 8.16 9.02 -3.96
C MET A 87 7.83 8.52 -5.38
N LEU A 88 7.51 9.41 -6.30
CA LEU A 88 6.99 9.03 -7.61
C LEU A 88 8.03 9.13 -8.74
N ALA A 89 8.97 10.07 -8.68
CA ALA A 89 9.81 10.44 -9.81
C ALA A 89 10.61 9.24 -10.39
N VAL A 90 11.42 8.59 -9.60
CA VAL A 90 12.26 7.50 -10.12
C VAL A 90 11.45 6.24 -10.43
N PRO A 91 10.53 5.76 -9.58
CA PRO A 91 9.64 4.65 -9.95
C PRO A 91 8.88 4.91 -11.25
N LEU A 92 8.37 6.13 -11.46
CA LEU A 92 7.67 6.50 -12.69
C LEU A 92 8.59 6.44 -13.91
N LEU A 93 9.80 7.00 -13.81
CA LEU A 93 10.78 6.96 -14.89
C LEU A 93 11.19 5.52 -15.23
N VAL A 94 11.35 4.66 -14.22
CA VAL A 94 11.67 3.23 -14.42
C VAL A 94 10.52 2.54 -15.15
N VAL A 95 9.27 2.75 -14.72
CA VAL A 95 8.10 2.13 -15.37
C VAL A 95 7.93 2.62 -16.80
N LEU A 96 8.09 3.93 -17.05
CA LEU A 96 8.01 4.48 -18.40
C LEU A 96 9.15 3.95 -19.30
N GLY A 97 10.37 3.86 -18.77
CA GLY A 97 11.50 3.28 -19.49
C GLY A 97 11.25 1.82 -19.87
N LEU A 98 10.75 1.02 -18.90
CA LEU A 98 10.38 -0.36 -19.15
C LEU A 98 9.23 -0.49 -20.16
N ALA A 99 8.25 0.42 -20.13
CA ALA A 99 7.14 0.43 -21.09
C ALA A 99 7.63 0.72 -22.51
N LEU A 100 8.57 1.67 -22.70
CA LEU A 100 9.19 1.96 -23.98
C LEU A 100 9.98 0.76 -24.52
N VAL A 101 10.77 0.11 -23.66
CA VAL A 101 11.49 -1.12 -24.04
C VAL A 101 10.48 -2.22 -24.42
N TYR A 102 9.46 -2.42 -23.62
CA TYR A 102 8.43 -3.42 -23.90
C TYR A 102 7.72 -3.19 -25.23
N ALA A 103 7.44 -1.92 -25.59
CA ALA A 103 6.79 -1.59 -26.85
C ALA A 103 7.57 -2.08 -28.08
N GLN A 104 8.91 -2.19 -27.98
CA GLN A 104 9.77 -2.70 -29.06
C GLN A 104 9.77 -4.25 -29.15
N PHE A 105 9.41 -4.93 -28.06
CA PHE A 105 9.44 -6.39 -27.94
C PHE A 105 8.07 -7.01 -27.66
N ALA A 106 6.98 -6.24 -27.88
CA ALA A 106 5.62 -6.67 -27.56
C ALA A 106 5.21 -7.98 -28.24
N ASP A 107 5.67 -8.19 -29.50
CA ASP A 107 5.37 -9.38 -30.31
C ASP A 107 6.29 -10.58 -30.00
N ASN A 108 7.26 -10.42 -29.10
CA ASN A 108 8.18 -11.49 -28.74
C ASN A 108 7.52 -12.48 -27.77
N PRO A 109 7.34 -13.77 -28.14
CA PRO A 109 6.70 -14.77 -27.29
C PRO A 109 7.40 -14.98 -25.94
N GLN A 110 8.72 -14.82 -25.88
CA GLN A 110 9.50 -14.97 -24.65
C GLN A 110 9.19 -13.85 -23.65
N VAL A 111 9.07 -12.60 -24.13
CA VAL A 111 8.70 -11.44 -23.32
C VAL A 111 7.28 -11.59 -22.79
N ALA A 112 6.35 -12.01 -23.66
CA ALA A 112 4.98 -12.32 -23.25
C ALA A 112 4.93 -13.45 -22.21
N GLY A 113 5.77 -14.48 -22.36
CA GLY A 113 5.91 -15.56 -21.39
C GLY A 113 6.44 -15.08 -20.04
N ALA A 114 7.49 -14.25 -20.04
CA ALA A 114 8.05 -13.67 -18.82
C ALA A 114 7.03 -12.81 -18.06
N LEU A 115 6.26 -11.97 -18.76
CA LEU A 115 5.21 -11.14 -18.15
C LEU A 115 4.08 -11.99 -17.55
N ARG A 116 3.66 -13.06 -18.24
CA ARG A 116 2.68 -14.01 -17.69
C ARG A 116 3.20 -14.68 -16.42
N GLY A 117 4.50 -15.08 -16.41
CA GLY A 117 5.14 -15.63 -15.23
C GLY A 117 5.18 -14.67 -14.06
N MET A 118 5.56 -13.42 -14.29
CA MET A 118 5.52 -12.37 -13.26
C MET A 118 4.11 -12.11 -12.74
N GLY A 119 3.12 -12.09 -13.63
CA GLY A 119 1.70 -11.97 -13.25
C GLY A 119 1.23 -13.13 -12.37
N ALA A 120 1.63 -14.36 -12.70
CA ALA A 120 1.28 -15.56 -11.92
C ALA A 120 1.90 -15.49 -10.49
N VAL A 121 3.17 -15.06 -10.38
CA VAL A 121 3.82 -14.86 -9.06
C VAL A 121 3.12 -13.79 -8.26
N ALA A 122 2.79 -12.64 -8.87
CA ALA A 122 2.05 -11.57 -8.20
C ALA A 122 0.67 -12.05 -7.71
N ALA A 123 -0.07 -12.77 -8.55
CA ALA A 123 -1.36 -13.36 -8.18
C ALA A 123 -1.20 -14.36 -7.01
N GLY A 124 -0.15 -15.20 -7.04
CA GLY A 124 0.18 -16.12 -5.95
C GLY A 124 0.46 -15.40 -4.62
N LEU A 125 1.23 -14.32 -4.64
CA LEU A 125 1.53 -13.52 -3.46
C LEU A 125 0.29 -12.83 -2.88
N ILE A 126 -0.59 -12.29 -3.73
CA ILE A 126 -1.87 -11.69 -3.32
C ILE A 126 -2.76 -12.77 -2.67
N THR A 127 -2.87 -13.93 -3.30
CA THR A 127 -3.64 -15.07 -2.77
C THR A 127 -3.08 -15.54 -1.43
N ALA A 128 -1.77 -15.71 -1.33
CA ALA A 128 -1.11 -16.11 -0.07
C ALA A 128 -1.37 -15.10 1.06
N THR A 129 -1.33 -13.81 0.72
CA THR A 129 -1.64 -12.74 1.69
C THR A 129 -3.10 -12.81 2.13
N GLY A 130 -4.03 -13.03 1.20
CA GLY A 130 -5.45 -13.23 1.49
C GLY A 130 -5.68 -14.43 2.41
N LEU A 131 -5.04 -15.56 2.14
CA LEU A 131 -5.12 -16.77 2.98
C LEU A 131 -4.54 -16.53 4.39
N LYS A 132 -3.43 -15.79 4.48
CA LYS A 132 -2.84 -15.42 5.77
C LYS A 132 -3.78 -14.53 6.59
N LEU A 133 -4.50 -13.62 5.95
CA LEU A 133 -5.49 -12.77 6.62
C LEU A 133 -6.71 -13.57 7.12
N MET A 134 -7.02 -14.72 6.53
CA MET A 134 -8.10 -15.58 7.01
C MET A 134 -7.88 -16.07 8.46
N SER A 135 -6.63 -16.19 8.91
CA SER A 135 -6.34 -16.56 10.30
C SER A 135 -6.85 -15.51 11.30
N ALA A 136 -6.90 -14.24 10.92
CA ALA A 136 -7.46 -13.17 11.73
C ALA A 136 -8.99 -13.26 11.88
N LEU A 137 -9.67 -13.92 10.94
CA LEU A 137 -11.12 -14.12 10.96
C LEU A 137 -11.58 -15.19 11.96
N GLN A 138 -10.68 -16.01 12.50
CA GLN A 138 -11.02 -17.04 13.49
C GLN A 138 -11.65 -16.46 14.76
N LYS A 139 -11.29 -15.22 15.12
CA LYS A 139 -11.84 -14.50 16.28
C LYS A 139 -12.98 -13.54 15.91
N HIS A 140 -13.43 -13.57 14.66
CA HIS A 140 -14.46 -12.64 14.20
C HIS A 140 -15.86 -13.03 14.74
N PRO A 141 -16.69 -12.07 15.18
CA PRO A 141 -18.03 -12.34 15.75
C PRO A 141 -18.94 -13.19 14.86
N LEU A 142 -18.82 -13.07 13.54
CA LEU A 142 -19.62 -13.85 12.57
C LEU A 142 -19.24 -15.34 12.51
N GLY A 143 -18.04 -15.69 12.96
CA GLY A 143 -17.51 -17.03 12.82
C GLY A 143 -16.89 -17.30 11.44
N LEU A 144 -15.95 -18.26 11.40
CA LEU A 144 -15.16 -18.56 10.21
C LEU A 144 -16.02 -19.01 9.02
N ALA A 145 -17.06 -19.80 9.27
CA ALA A 145 -17.92 -20.34 8.20
C ALA A 145 -18.66 -19.23 7.44
N LEU A 146 -19.24 -18.25 8.13
CA LEU A 146 -19.96 -17.15 7.47
C LEU A 146 -18.99 -16.20 6.76
N CYS A 147 -17.83 -15.93 7.35
CA CYS A 147 -16.78 -15.14 6.70
C CYS A 147 -16.27 -15.83 5.44
N ALA A 148 -16.06 -17.14 5.47
CA ALA A 148 -15.64 -17.93 4.31
C ALA A 148 -16.71 -17.94 3.22
N LEU A 149 -17.99 -18.06 3.57
CA LEU A 149 -19.10 -17.99 2.63
C LEU A 149 -19.15 -16.61 1.94
N LEU A 150 -19.07 -15.54 2.70
CA LEU A 150 -19.07 -14.17 2.14
C LEU A 150 -17.84 -13.93 1.25
N GLY A 151 -16.68 -14.45 1.63
CA GLY A 151 -15.46 -14.40 0.81
C GLY A 151 -15.60 -15.20 -0.50
N ALA A 152 -16.18 -16.40 -0.44
CA ALA A 152 -16.45 -17.22 -1.61
C ALA A 152 -17.45 -16.54 -2.56
N LEU A 153 -18.52 -15.96 -2.02
CA LEU A 153 -19.50 -15.20 -2.81
C LEU A 153 -18.85 -13.99 -3.48
N ALA A 154 -18.00 -13.24 -2.76
CA ALA A 154 -17.26 -12.13 -3.32
C ALA A 154 -16.33 -12.58 -4.45
N PHE A 155 -15.63 -13.70 -4.26
CA PHE A 155 -14.76 -14.28 -5.28
C PHE A 155 -15.55 -14.68 -6.54
N VAL A 156 -16.66 -15.38 -6.38
CA VAL A 156 -17.54 -15.78 -7.50
C VAL A 156 -18.08 -14.54 -8.23
N ALA A 157 -18.55 -13.54 -7.49
CA ALA A 157 -19.08 -12.32 -8.06
C ALA A 157 -18.05 -11.55 -8.90
N ILE A 158 -16.79 -11.48 -8.43
CA ILE A 158 -15.73 -10.74 -9.12
C ILE A 158 -15.10 -11.59 -10.22
N ALA A 159 -14.70 -12.84 -9.92
CA ALA A 159 -13.91 -13.67 -10.83
C ALA A 159 -14.76 -14.30 -11.94
N LEU A 160 -15.96 -14.76 -11.63
CA LEU A 160 -16.84 -15.44 -12.59
C LEU A 160 -17.85 -14.49 -13.21
N SER A 161 -18.54 -13.67 -12.39
CA SER A 161 -19.57 -12.76 -12.89
C SER A 161 -19.02 -11.42 -13.36
N LYS A 162 -17.69 -11.16 -13.19
CA LYS A 162 -16.99 -9.92 -13.60
C LYS A 162 -17.69 -8.65 -13.13
N LEU A 163 -18.37 -8.71 -11.97
CA LEU A 163 -19.02 -7.54 -11.40
C LEU A 163 -17.98 -6.50 -10.96
N PRO A 164 -18.24 -5.21 -11.13
CA PRO A 164 -17.35 -4.16 -10.64
C PRO A 164 -17.16 -4.28 -9.12
N LEU A 165 -15.90 -4.12 -8.68
CA LEU A 165 -15.52 -4.25 -7.26
C LEU A 165 -16.39 -3.38 -6.33
N ALA A 166 -16.78 -2.19 -6.78
CA ALA A 166 -17.60 -1.28 -6.00
C ALA A 166 -18.96 -1.90 -5.60
N TRP A 167 -19.65 -2.57 -6.52
CA TRP A 167 -20.93 -3.22 -6.23
C TRP A 167 -20.80 -4.35 -5.23
N VAL A 168 -19.73 -5.14 -5.35
CA VAL A 168 -19.46 -6.25 -4.43
C VAL A 168 -19.08 -5.71 -3.05
N LEU A 169 -18.27 -4.65 -3.00
CA LEU A 169 -17.85 -4.02 -1.75
C LEU A 169 -19.05 -3.42 -0.98
N PHE A 170 -19.87 -2.61 -1.65
CA PHE A 170 -21.02 -1.99 -0.99
C PHE A 170 -22.15 -2.99 -0.72
N GLY A 171 -22.40 -3.95 -1.60
CA GLY A 171 -23.42 -4.98 -1.43
C GLY A 171 -23.06 -5.99 -0.34
N LEU A 172 -22.05 -6.84 -0.62
CA LEU A 172 -21.63 -7.88 0.33
C LEU A 172 -20.97 -7.31 1.58
N GLY A 173 -20.17 -6.23 1.44
CA GLY A 173 -19.56 -5.53 2.57
C GLY A 173 -20.60 -4.90 3.47
N GLY A 174 -21.63 -4.25 2.91
CA GLY A 174 -22.76 -3.70 3.66
C GLY A 174 -23.53 -4.79 4.42
N VAL A 175 -23.82 -5.91 3.76
CA VAL A 175 -24.44 -7.08 4.42
C VAL A 175 -23.59 -7.60 5.58
N ALA A 176 -22.28 -7.76 5.35
CA ALA A 176 -21.36 -8.20 6.38
C ALA A 176 -21.31 -7.25 7.59
N CYS A 177 -21.33 -5.94 7.34
CA CYS A 177 -21.39 -4.92 8.40
C CYS A 177 -22.68 -5.02 9.23
N VAL A 178 -23.83 -5.13 8.57
CA VAL A 178 -25.14 -5.26 9.26
C VAL A 178 -25.21 -6.53 10.09
N LEU A 179 -24.72 -7.66 9.54
CA LEU A 179 -24.71 -8.95 10.26
C LEU A 179 -23.77 -8.89 11.47
N THR A 180 -22.61 -8.26 11.31
CA THR A 180 -21.65 -8.09 12.42
C THR A 180 -22.25 -7.20 13.52
N TYR A 181 -22.85 -6.08 13.14
CA TYR A 181 -23.49 -5.17 14.09
C TYR A 181 -24.59 -5.84 14.88
N ARG A 182 -25.48 -6.63 14.25
CA ARG A 182 -26.55 -7.39 14.92
C ARG A 182 -26.04 -8.45 15.87
N LYS A 183 -24.84 -8.96 15.65
CA LYS A 183 -24.25 -10.02 16.48
C LYS A 183 -23.43 -9.49 17.65
N LEU A 184 -23.12 -8.19 17.66
CA LEU A 184 -22.42 -7.48 18.73
C LEU A 184 -23.38 -6.83 19.74
N GLN A 185 -24.68 -6.70 19.39
CA GLN A 185 -25.76 -6.32 20.30
C GLN A 185 -26.35 -7.54 21.00
#